data_07277fd59262ec4bef405ddb007ffe94
#
_entry.id   07277fd59262ec4bef405ddb007ffe94
#
_cell.length_a   1.000
_cell.length_b   1.000
_cell.length_c   1.000
_cell.angle_alpha   90.00
_cell.angle_beta   90.00
_cell.angle_gamma   90.00
#
_symmetry.space_group_name_H-M   'P 1'
#
loop_
_entity.id
_entity.type
_entity.pdbx_description
1 polymer ?
#
loop_
_entity_poly.entity_id
_entity_poly.type
_entity_poly.pdbx_seq_one_letter_code
_entity_poly.pdbx_strand_id
1 'polypeptide(L)'
;MELAELRKSLDEIDEQIVSLYERRMKICAGVAEYKIEAGKQVLDTAREAEKIAKVKELVKDPGNRQGVEELFEQIMSMSRKLQYKMLAEGKNQLRLPFDMVESLPTENMHVVFQGSEGSYSQEACIRFFGKKADAFHVESFRDAMNALEEGRADYAVLPIENSTAGIVNEIYDLLVEYENYIVGEQIIKIEHCLMACEGATKDPIRTVYSHPQSLMQCARYLQQYDWQQISMKNNAFAAKKVADEKNITEAAIAGEHAAEAYGLNILEKSINQSETNSTRFVILSNRKIYCKNAKKVSICFELPHKSGSLYHALSHVIFNNLNMTKIESRPIEDRNWEYRFFVDFEGNLTDSAVMNALRGLREETRSMKILGNY
;
A
#
# COMPACT_ATOMS: atom_id res chain seq x y z
N MET A 1 37.72 10.10 36.99
CA MET A 1 36.61 9.11 37.12
C MET A 1 36.90 7.98 36.17
N GLU A 2 36.90 6.77 36.64
CA GLU A 2 37.04 5.61 35.77
C GLU A 2 35.72 5.31 35.03
N LEU A 3 35.79 4.67 33.89
CA LEU A 3 34.62 4.35 33.06
C LEU A 3 33.58 3.52 33.82
N ALA A 4 34.03 2.64 34.76
CA ALA A 4 33.17 1.83 35.61
C ALA A 4 32.35 2.69 36.60
N GLU A 5 32.93 3.74 37.16
CA GLU A 5 32.25 4.66 38.07
C GLU A 5 31.21 5.49 37.33
N LEU A 6 31.55 5.95 36.11
CA LEU A 6 30.60 6.68 35.26
C LEU A 6 29.40 5.82 34.86
N ARG A 7 29.62 4.55 34.50
CA ARG A 7 28.53 3.61 34.18
C ARG A 7 27.64 3.37 35.41
N LYS A 8 28.21 3.14 36.57
CA LYS A 8 27.44 2.97 37.81
C LYS A 8 26.55 4.19 38.10
N SER A 9 27.08 5.40 37.92
CA SER A 9 26.31 6.64 38.11
C SER A 9 25.21 6.78 37.09
N LEU A 10 25.40 6.31 35.84
CA LEU A 10 24.32 6.26 34.83
C LEU A 10 23.23 5.26 35.21
N ASP A 11 23.59 4.05 35.68
CA ASP A 11 22.64 3.03 36.13
C ASP A 11 21.73 3.57 37.24
N GLU A 12 22.31 4.28 38.24
CA GLU A 12 21.55 4.90 39.33
C GLU A 12 20.57 5.99 38.82
N ILE A 13 20.94 6.74 37.78
CA ILE A 13 20.05 7.74 37.16
C ILE A 13 18.95 7.03 36.36
N ASP A 14 19.27 5.98 35.63
CA ASP A 14 18.32 5.21 34.83
C ASP A 14 17.22 4.58 35.71
N GLU A 15 17.58 4.06 36.90
CA GLU A 15 16.59 3.58 37.89
C GLU A 15 15.62 4.69 38.33
N GLN A 16 16.11 5.92 38.50
CA GLN A 16 15.27 7.06 38.86
C GLN A 16 14.34 7.43 37.69
N ILE A 17 14.85 7.43 36.46
CA ILE A 17 14.06 7.71 35.24
C ILE A 17 12.93 6.68 35.12
N VAL A 18 13.22 5.38 35.28
CA VAL A 18 12.19 4.32 35.23
C VAL A 18 11.12 4.56 36.31
N SER A 19 11.51 4.81 37.54
CA SER A 19 10.56 5.06 38.64
C SER A 19 9.67 6.28 38.38
N LEU A 20 10.24 7.39 37.89
CA LEU A 20 9.52 8.59 37.57
C LEU A 20 8.58 8.39 36.37
N TYR A 21 9.03 7.62 35.36
CA TYR A 21 8.22 7.27 34.21
C TYR A 21 6.98 6.45 34.61
N GLU A 22 7.17 5.37 35.40
CA GLU A 22 6.06 4.53 35.87
C GLU A 22 5.04 5.33 36.69
N ARG A 23 5.54 6.17 37.60
CA ARG A 23 4.68 7.07 38.39
C ARG A 23 3.87 8.02 37.49
N ARG A 24 4.52 8.59 36.46
CA ARG A 24 3.87 9.47 35.50
C ARG A 24 2.81 8.71 34.69
N MET A 25 3.10 7.50 34.22
CA MET A 25 2.15 6.69 33.45
C MET A 25 0.92 6.29 34.29
N LYS A 26 1.10 6.00 35.57
CA LYS A 26 -0.02 5.76 36.51
C LYS A 26 -0.95 6.97 36.63
N ILE A 27 -0.40 8.17 36.69
CA ILE A 27 -1.19 9.42 36.71
C ILE A 27 -1.90 9.60 35.35
N CYS A 28 -1.23 9.30 34.23
CA CYS A 28 -1.83 9.39 32.90
C CYS A 28 -3.01 8.42 32.71
N ALA A 29 -3.01 7.25 33.36
CA ALA A 29 -4.16 6.36 33.38
C ALA A 29 -5.38 7.01 34.03
N GLY A 30 -5.21 7.68 35.18
CA GLY A 30 -6.31 8.45 35.81
C GLY A 30 -6.80 9.62 34.95
N VAL A 31 -5.90 10.27 34.18
CA VAL A 31 -6.29 11.29 33.19
C VAL A 31 -7.13 10.68 32.06
N ALA A 32 -6.78 9.45 31.63
CA ALA A 32 -7.56 8.73 30.62
C ALA A 32 -8.96 8.42 31.11
N GLU A 33 -9.12 7.88 32.31
CA GLU A 33 -10.41 7.60 32.94
C GLU A 33 -11.30 8.86 32.94
N TYR A 34 -10.76 9.99 33.42
CA TYR A 34 -11.48 11.25 33.41
C TYR A 34 -11.89 11.69 32.00
N LYS A 35 -11.00 11.58 31.00
CA LYS A 35 -11.31 11.98 29.62
C LYS A 35 -12.38 11.08 29.02
N ILE A 36 -12.35 9.77 29.30
CA ILE A 36 -13.35 8.80 28.84
C ILE A 36 -14.73 9.15 29.42
N GLU A 37 -14.82 9.40 30.72
CA GLU A 37 -16.07 9.79 31.40
C GLU A 37 -16.62 11.12 30.90
N ALA A 38 -15.74 12.10 30.69
CA ALA A 38 -16.11 13.45 30.25
C ALA A 38 -16.29 13.56 28.72
N GLY A 39 -16.09 12.50 27.94
CA GLY A 39 -16.16 12.53 26.46
C GLY A 39 -15.14 13.45 25.80
N LYS A 40 -13.99 13.69 26.45
CA LYS A 40 -12.93 14.58 25.93
C LYS A 40 -11.97 13.82 25.01
N GLN A 41 -11.43 14.52 24.01
CA GLN A 41 -10.38 13.99 23.13
C GLN A 41 -9.10 13.68 23.90
N VAL A 42 -8.37 12.65 23.45
CA VAL A 42 -7.08 12.26 24.03
C VAL A 42 -6.02 13.31 23.71
N LEU A 43 -5.91 13.70 22.44
CA LEU A 43 -4.97 14.73 22.00
C LEU A 43 -5.47 16.12 22.40
N ASP A 44 -4.61 16.86 23.09
CA ASP A 44 -4.79 18.26 23.44
C ASP A 44 -3.52 19.03 23.05
N THR A 45 -3.48 19.46 21.80
CA THR A 45 -2.31 20.10 21.19
C THR A 45 -1.89 21.38 21.92
N ALA A 46 -2.86 22.17 22.42
CA ALA A 46 -2.58 23.40 23.15
C ALA A 46 -1.88 23.09 24.48
N ARG A 47 -2.38 22.10 25.22
CA ARG A 47 -1.81 21.66 26.48
C ARG A 47 -0.42 21.04 26.32
N GLU A 48 -0.21 20.27 25.25
CA GLU A 48 1.09 19.68 24.95
C GLU A 48 2.13 20.76 24.61
N ALA A 49 1.77 21.73 23.77
CA ALA A 49 2.66 22.86 23.45
C ALA A 49 3.02 23.69 24.71
N GLU A 50 2.05 23.98 25.57
CA GLU A 50 2.29 24.64 26.86
C GLU A 50 3.27 23.82 27.74
N LYS A 51 3.09 22.50 27.77
CA LYS A 51 3.93 21.60 28.55
C LYS A 51 5.36 21.59 28.05
N ILE A 52 5.56 21.48 26.74
CA ILE A 52 6.88 21.54 26.10
C ILE A 52 7.58 22.87 26.43
N ALA A 53 6.89 24.00 26.27
CA ALA A 53 7.45 25.29 26.60
C ALA A 53 7.94 25.34 28.07
N LYS A 54 7.11 24.91 29.02
CA LYS A 54 7.48 24.87 30.44
C LYS A 54 8.65 23.96 30.73
N VAL A 55 8.74 22.80 30.08
CA VAL A 55 9.86 21.86 30.31
C VAL A 55 11.16 22.43 29.77
N LYS A 56 11.14 23.12 28.65
CA LYS A 56 12.32 23.80 28.07
C LYS A 56 12.85 24.90 28.99
N GLU A 57 11.99 25.57 29.75
CA GLU A 57 12.41 26.59 30.75
C GLU A 57 13.12 25.98 31.96
N LEU A 58 12.85 24.70 32.28
CA LEU A 58 13.51 24.00 33.40
C LEU A 58 14.94 23.57 33.07
N VAL A 59 15.32 23.59 31.79
CA VAL A 59 16.65 23.15 31.34
C VAL A 59 17.70 24.18 31.71
N LYS A 60 18.65 23.79 32.54
CA LYS A 60 19.75 24.66 33.00
C LYS A 60 20.86 24.80 31.97
N ASP A 61 21.20 23.70 31.29
CA ASP A 61 22.23 23.69 30.23
C ASP A 61 21.55 23.83 28.85
N PRO A 62 21.77 24.94 28.14
CA PRO A 62 21.17 25.17 26.83
C PRO A 62 21.43 24.06 25.80
N GLY A 63 22.58 23.34 25.92
CA GLY A 63 22.94 22.24 25.03
C GLY A 63 21.98 21.04 25.15
N ASN A 64 21.29 20.87 26.29
CA ASN A 64 20.35 19.78 26.54
C ASN A 64 18.91 20.15 26.16
N ARG A 65 18.62 21.38 25.75
CA ARG A 65 17.25 21.88 25.54
C ARG A 65 16.48 21.09 24.49
N GLN A 66 17.13 20.79 23.37
CA GLN A 66 16.53 20.02 22.28
C GLN A 66 16.29 18.54 22.70
N GLY A 67 17.28 17.90 23.34
CA GLY A 67 17.13 16.53 23.81
C GLY A 67 16.02 16.36 24.83
N VAL A 68 15.84 17.34 25.72
CA VAL A 68 14.72 17.35 26.68
C VAL A 68 13.38 17.56 25.99
N GLU A 69 13.30 18.41 24.98
CA GLU A 69 12.10 18.59 24.15
C GLU A 69 11.69 17.26 23.51
N GLU A 70 12.59 16.63 22.78
CA GLU A 70 12.37 15.33 22.12
C GLU A 70 11.95 14.23 23.11
N LEU A 71 12.62 14.15 24.25
CA LEU A 71 12.27 13.20 25.32
C LEU A 71 10.83 13.40 25.81
N PHE A 72 10.41 14.63 26.05
CA PHE A 72 9.05 14.90 26.55
C PHE A 72 7.98 14.71 25.49
N GLU A 73 8.27 14.99 24.23
CA GLU A 73 7.41 14.63 23.11
C GLU A 73 7.15 13.12 23.06
N GLN A 74 8.23 12.31 23.21
CA GLN A 74 8.13 10.85 23.29
C GLN A 74 7.31 10.39 24.49
N ILE A 75 7.56 10.92 25.66
CA ILE A 75 6.82 10.56 26.87
C ILE A 75 5.33 10.93 26.73
N MET A 76 4.99 12.05 26.11
CA MET A 76 3.60 12.44 25.84
C MET A 76 2.94 11.54 24.80
N SER A 77 3.65 11.18 23.74
CA SER A 77 3.19 10.21 22.75
C SER A 77 2.88 8.85 23.39
N MET A 78 3.77 8.33 24.23
CA MET A 78 3.52 7.09 24.98
C MET A 78 2.33 7.19 25.94
N SER A 79 2.12 8.37 26.53
CA SER A 79 0.95 8.62 27.39
C SER A 79 -0.35 8.61 26.61
N ARG A 80 -0.37 9.20 25.38
CA ARG A 80 -1.53 9.14 24.48
C ARG A 80 -1.86 7.70 24.11
N LYS A 81 -0.84 6.88 23.80
CA LYS A 81 -1.04 5.44 23.52
C LYS A 81 -1.76 4.71 24.64
N LEU A 82 -1.31 4.92 25.89
CA LEU A 82 -1.99 4.34 27.03
C LEU A 82 -3.45 4.78 27.08
N GLN A 83 -3.70 6.08 26.90
CA GLN A 83 -5.07 6.64 26.91
C GLN A 83 -5.93 6.05 25.79
N TYR A 84 -5.40 5.92 24.55
CA TYR A 84 -6.11 5.28 23.43
C TYR A 84 -6.41 3.81 23.68
N LYS A 85 -5.43 3.06 24.27
CA LYS A 85 -5.63 1.67 24.64
C LYS A 85 -6.79 1.53 25.63
N MET A 86 -6.81 2.34 26.68
CA MET A 86 -7.89 2.33 27.68
C MET A 86 -9.24 2.73 27.07
N LEU A 87 -9.24 3.69 26.13
CA LEU A 87 -10.45 4.09 25.40
C LEU A 87 -10.98 2.96 24.51
N ALA A 88 -10.11 2.16 23.90
CA ALA A 88 -10.51 1.02 23.05
C ALA A 88 -11.05 -0.17 23.86
N GLU A 89 -10.54 -0.37 25.08
CA GLU A 89 -11.03 -1.39 26.00
C GLU A 89 -12.38 -0.99 26.64
N GLY A 90 -12.77 0.29 26.57
CA GLY A 90 -14.03 0.83 27.06
C GLY A 90 -15.20 0.65 26.07
N LYS A 91 -16.40 1.04 26.51
CA LYS A 91 -17.65 0.93 25.73
C LYS A 91 -17.71 1.82 24.47
N ASN A 92 -16.79 2.76 24.27
CA ASN A 92 -16.70 3.68 23.13
C ASN A 92 -15.72 3.15 22.07
N GLN A 93 -16.00 2.00 21.47
CA GLN A 93 -15.25 1.53 20.32
C GLN A 93 -15.46 2.46 19.12
N LEU A 94 -14.39 2.88 18.48
CA LEU A 94 -14.46 3.56 17.18
C LEU A 94 -15.08 2.56 16.19
N ARG A 95 -16.33 2.78 15.79
CA ARG A 95 -16.92 2.00 14.70
C ARG A 95 -16.41 2.59 13.39
N LEU A 96 -15.58 1.84 12.70
CA LEU A 96 -15.24 2.14 11.32
C LEU A 96 -16.43 1.72 10.42
N PRO A 97 -16.69 2.45 9.35
CA PRO A 97 -17.78 2.12 8.42
C PRO A 97 -17.37 0.96 7.49
N PHE A 98 -16.83 -0.11 8.04
CA PHE A 98 -16.41 -1.31 7.33
C PHE A 98 -17.14 -2.52 7.92
N ASP A 99 -17.73 -3.32 7.06
CA ASP A 99 -18.41 -4.55 7.44
C ASP A 99 -17.45 -5.75 7.32
N MET A 100 -17.35 -6.52 8.39
CA MET A 100 -16.60 -7.76 8.39
C MET A 100 -17.39 -8.87 7.75
N VAL A 101 -16.76 -9.60 6.81
CA VAL A 101 -17.31 -10.79 6.16
C VAL A 101 -16.42 -12.00 6.44
N GLU A 102 -16.98 -13.20 6.44
CA GLU A 102 -16.20 -14.45 6.60
C GLU A 102 -15.31 -14.69 5.35
N SER A 103 -15.87 -14.45 4.16
CA SER A 103 -15.17 -14.52 2.88
C SER A 103 -15.75 -13.48 1.91
N LEU A 104 -14.97 -13.07 0.92
CA LEU A 104 -15.50 -12.22 -0.15
C LEU A 104 -16.56 -12.98 -0.94
N PRO A 105 -17.73 -12.36 -1.22
CA PRO A 105 -18.69 -12.92 -2.14
C PRO A 105 -18.10 -12.92 -3.56
N THR A 106 -17.99 -14.10 -4.17
CA THR A 106 -17.40 -14.24 -5.53
C THR A 106 -18.35 -14.91 -6.51
N GLU A 107 -19.48 -15.44 -6.04
CA GLU A 107 -20.48 -16.09 -6.91
C GLU A 107 -21.38 -15.05 -7.58
N ASN A 108 -21.58 -15.18 -8.89
CA ASN A 108 -22.42 -14.29 -9.71
C ASN A 108 -22.01 -12.82 -9.65
N MET A 109 -20.72 -12.55 -9.46
CA MET A 109 -20.16 -11.19 -9.42
C MET A 109 -19.57 -10.81 -10.78
N HIS A 110 -19.78 -9.55 -11.17
CA HIS A 110 -19.16 -8.97 -12.35
C HIS A 110 -17.80 -8.40 -11.98
N VAL A 111 -16.78 -8.77 -12.73
CA VAL A 111 -15.40 -8.32 -12.47
C VAL A 111 -14.85 -7.54 -13.64
N VAL A 112 -14.35 -6.33 -13.41
CA VAL A 112 -13.69 -5.55 -14.44
C VAL A 112 -12.17 -5.60 -14.26
N PHE A 113 -11.42 -5.68 -15.36
CA PHE A 113 -9.96 -5.54 -15.34
C PHE A 113 -9.50 -4.59 -16.45
N GLN A 114 -8.38 -3.93 -16.25
CA GLN A 114 -7.81 -3.04 -17.27
C GLN A 114 -6.94 -3.84 -18.24
N GLY A 115 -7.08 -3.57 -19.54
CA GLY A 115 -6.26 -4.16 -20.59
C GLY A 115 -7.09 -4.82 -21.70
N SER A 116 -6.76 -6.06 -21.99
CA SER A 116 -7.46 -6.89 -22.99
C SER A 116 -7.34 -8.36 -22.60
N GLU A 117 -8.02 -9.23 -23.35
CA GLU A 117 -7.82 -10.68 -23.21
C GLU A 117 -6.34 -11.05 -23.32
N GLY A 118 -5.89 -12.05 -22.58
CA GLY A 118 -4.49 -12.46 -22.53
C GLY A 118 -3.55 -11.52 -21.76
N SER A 119 -4.07 -10.47 -21.11
CA SER A 119 -3.26 -9.59 -20.27
C SER A 119 -2.96 -10.21 -18.88
N TYR A 120 -1.89 -9.72 -18.23
CA TYR A 120 -1.61 -10.09 -16.83
C TYR A 120 -2.72 -9.68 -15.86
N SER A 121 -3.49 -8.63 -16.18
CA SER A 121 -4.67 -8.25 -15.39
C SER A 121 -5.77 -9.31 -15.49
N GLN A 122 -5.99 -9.90 -16.67
CA GLN A 122 -6.90 -11.03 -16.82
C GLN A 122 -6.39 -12.27 -16.07
N GLU A 123 -5.09 -12.56 -16.13
CA GLU A 123 -4.50 -13.65 -15.37
C GLU A 123 -4.73 -13.46 -13.86
N ALA A 124 -4.53 -12.24 -13.34
CA ALA A 124 -4.81 -11.92 -11.95
C ALA A 124 -6.29 -12.13 -11.60
N CYS A 125 -7.19 -11.71 -12.48
CA CYS A 125 -8.63 -11.92 -12.34
C CYS A 125 -8.97 -13.43 -12.26
N ILE A 126 -8.46 -14.23 -13.20
CA ILE A 126 -8.70 -15.67 -13.25
C ILE A 126 -8.13 -16.39 -12.01
N ARG A 127 -6.94 -15.99 -11.54
CA ARG A 127 -6.31 -16.60 -10.36
C ARG A 127 -7.08 -16.29 -9.08
N PHE A 128 -7.64 -15.09 -8.96
CA PHE A 128 -8.37 -14.69 -7.76
C PHE A 128 -9.81 -15.18 -7.74
N PHE A 129 -10.55 -15.03 -8.85
CA PHE A 129 -11.98 -15.34 -8.95
C PHE A 129 -12.28 -16.68 -9.61
N GLY A 130 -11.29 -17.31 -10.24
CA GLY A 130 -11.45 -18.55 -11.01
C GLY A 130 -11.84 -18.32 -12.47
N LYS A 131 -11.69 -19.38 -13.30
CA LYS A 131 -11.93 -19.31 -14.76
C LYS A 131 -13.38 -19.04 -15.17
N LYS A 132 -14.34 -19.20 -14.25
CA LYS A 132 -15.78 -19.02 -14.50
C LYS A 132 -16.29 -17.64 -14.09
N ALA A 133 -15.40 -16.74 -13.62
CA ALA A 133 -15.80 -15.39 -13.28
C ALA A 133 -16.38 -14.66 -14.50
N ASP A 134 -17.49 -13.95 -14.30
CA ASP A 134 -18.05 -13.08 -15.31
C ASP A 134 -17.21 -11.79 -15.35
N ALA A 135 -16.19 -11.82 -16.21
CA ALA A 135 -15.17 -10.77 -16.28
C ALA A 135 -15.17 -10.08 -17.65
N PHE A 136 -15.06 -8.76 -17.63
CA PHE A 136 -14.90 -7.93 -18.81
C PHE A 136 -13.73 -6.96 -18.67
N HIS A 137 -13.20 -6.49 -19.79
CA HIS A 137 -12.08 -5.56 -19.80
C HIS A 137 -12.48 -4.14 -20.20
N VAL A 138 -11.67 -3.19 -19.75
CA VAL A 138 -11.76 -1.78 -20.10
C VAL A 138 -10.38 -1.24 -20.50
N GLU A 139 -10.35 -0.09 -21.19
CA GLU A 139 -9.09 0.45 -21.70
C GLU A 139 -8.24 1.16 -20.65
N SER A 140 -8.86 1.92 -19.75
CA SER A 140 -8.16 2.72 -18.75
C SER A 140 -8.45 2.26 -17.32
N PHE A 141 -7.58 2.63 -16.39
CA PHE A 141 -7.82 2.40 -14.96
C PHE A 141 -9.03 3.19 -14.47
N ARG A 142 -9.23 4.40 -14.97
CA ARG A 142 -10.39 5.23 -14.66
C ARG A 142 -11.70 4.59 -15.09
N ASP A 143 -11.75 3.95 -16.27
CA ASP A 143 -12.94 3.22 -16.71
C ASP A 143 -13.28 2.06 -15.76
N ALA A 144 -12.27 1.40 -15.20
CA ALA A 144 -12.50 0.35 -14.20
C ALA A 144 -13.07 0.92 -12.89
N MET A 145 -12.58 2.08 -12.44
CA MET A 145 -13.14 2.76 -11.26
C MET A 145 -14.58 3.22 -11.49
N ASN A 146 -14.86 3.78 -12.68
CA ASN A 146 -16.22 4.17 -13.08
C ASN A 146 -17.17 2.94 -13.13
N ALA A 147 -16.69 1.80 -13.63
CA ALA A 147 -17.50 0.58 -13.67
C ALA A 147 -17.94 0.11 -12.27
N LEU A 148 -17.09 0.29 -11.25
CA LEU A 148 -17.45 0.03 -9.85
C LEU A 148 -18.48 1.06 -9.33
N GLU A 149 -18.26 2.35 -9.58
CA GLU A 149 -19.12 3.43 -9.09
C GLU A 149 -20.53 3.37 -9.74
N GLU A 150 -20.60 3.04 -11.03
CA GLU A 150 -21.82 2.87 -11.78
C GLU A 150 -22.55 1.53 -11.49
N GLY A 151 -21.94 0.63 -10.72
CA GLY A 151 -22.49 -0.69 -10.40
C GLY A 151 -22.50 -1.67 -11.58
N ARG A 152 -21.69 -1.42 -12.63
CA ARG A 152 -21.48 -2.35 -13.75
C ARG A 152 -20.54 -3.50 -13.39
N ALA A 153 -19.71 -3.30 -12.36
CA ALA A 153 -18.86 -4.31 -11.78
C ALA A 153 -18.97 -4.29 -10.26
N ASP A 154 -18.81 -5.45 -9.63
CA ASP A 154 -18.71 -5.61 -8.18
C ASP A 154 -17.26 -5.50 -7.71
N TYR A 155 -16.34 -5.94 -8.57
CA TYR A 155 -14.91 -5.93 -8.33
C TYR A 155 -14.12 -5.39 -9.52
N ALA A 156 -12.99 -4.73 -9.23
CA ALA A 156 -11.98 -4.38 -10.24
C ALA A 156 -10.62 -4.98 -9.88
N VAL A 157 -9.90 -5.46 -10.90
CA VAL A 157 -8.54 -6.01 -10.76
C VAL A 157 -7.56 -5.07 -11.45
N LEU A 158 -6.75 -4.37 -10.66
CA LEU A 158 -5.85 -3.32 -11.16
C LEU A 158 -4.42 -3.50 -10.63
N PRO A 159 -3.37 -3.28 -11.47
CA PRO A 159 -1.98 -3.37 -11.06
C PRO A 159 -1.61 -2.17 -10.19
N ILE A 160 -1.11 -2.38 -8.99
CA ILE A 160 -0.68 -1.28 -8.11
C ILE A 160 0.84 -1.10 -8.07
N GLU A 161 1.59 -2.18 -8.31
CA GLU A 161 3.04 -2.19 -8.19
C GLU A 161 3.66 -3.33 -8.97
N ASN A 162 4.82 -3.08 -9.60
CA ASN A 162 5.66 -4.10 -10.19
C ASN A 162 7.04 -4.06 -9.54
N SER A 163 7.62 -5.23 -9.22
CA SER A 163 8.87 -5.33 -8.48
C SER A 163 10.10 -4.76 -9.21
N THR A 164 10.02 -4.56 -10.53
CA THR A 164 11.10 -4.00 -11.35
C THR A 164 10.80 -2.60 -11.89
N ALA A 165 9.52 -2.28 -12.09
CA ALA A 165 9.06 -0.99 -12.65
C ALA A 165 8.64 0.03 -11.58
N GLY A 166 8.40 -0.45 -10.35
CA GLY A 166 7.90 0.37 -9.25
C GLY A 166 6.38 0.50 -9.24
N ILE A 167 5.88 1.58 -8.65
CA ILE A 167 4.46 1.83 -8.43
C ILE A 167 3.74 2.29 -9.70
N VAL A 168 2.44 1.97 -9.77
CA VAL A 168 1.52 2.50 -10.78
C VAL A 168 0.85 3.75 -10.20
N ASN A 169 1.46 4.90 -10.45
CA ASN A 169 1.10 6.19 -9.86
C ASN A 169 -0.40 6.51 -9.97
N GLU A 170 -0.98 6.32 -11.15
CA GLU A 170 -2.38 6.62 -11.46
C GLU A 170 -3.35 5.86 -10.52
N ILE A 171 -3.03 4.61 -10.14
CA ILE A 171 -3.89 3.84 -9.24
C ILE A 171 -3.96 4.47 -7.85
N TYR A 172 -2.84 5.00 -7.34
CA TYR A 172 -2.83 5.69 -6.05
C TYR A 172 -3.68 6.96 -6.07
N ASP A 173 -3.62 7.72 -7.16
CA ASP A 173 -4.41 8.94 -7.33
C ASP A 173 -5.91 8.58 -7.42
N LEU A 174 -6.27 7.56 -8.20
CA LEU A 174 -7.63 7.06 -8.30
C LEU A 174 -8.20 6.48 -7.00
N LEU A 175 -7.39 5.80 -6.19
CA LEU A 175 -7.80 5.30 -4.87
C LEU A 175 -8.18 6.44 -3.90
N VAL A 176 -7.69 7.64 -4.13
CA VAL A 176 -8.08 8.83 -3.35
C VAL A 176 -9.31 9.48 -3.91
N GLU A 177 -9.39 9.59 -5.23
CA GLU A 177 -10.48 10.25 -5.95
C GLU A 177 -11.82 9.48 -5.79
N TYR A 178 -11.79 8.15 -5.91
CA TYR A 178 -12.97 7.29 -5.86
C TYR A 178 -13.20 6.67 -4.48
N GLU A 179 -14.46 6.42 -4.13
CA GLU A 179 -14.85 5.68 -2.92
C GLU A 179 -14.80 4.16 -3.17
N ASN A 180 -13.68 3.68 -3.71
CA ASN A 180 -13.38 2.28 -3.92
C ASN A 180 -12.31 1.82 -2.91
N TYR A 181 -12.44 0.58 -2.44
CA TYR A 181 -11.66 0.03 -1.34
C TYR A 181 -10.95 -1.26 -1.74
N ILE A 182 -9.74 -1.45 -1.25
CA ILE A 182 -8.96 -2.67 -1.47
C ILE A 182 -9.54 -3.77 -0.56
N VAL A 183 -10.02 -4.83 -1.18
CA VAL A 183 -10.61 -5.99 -0.49
C VAL A 183 -9.78 -7.26 -0.65
N GLY A 184 -8.74 -7.22 -1.49
CA GLY A 184 -7.83 -8.34 -1.72
C GLY A 184 -6.62 -7.93 -2.55
N GLU A 185 -5.67 -8.84 -2.66
CA GLU A 185 -4.51 -8.69 -3.55
C GLU A 185 -4.20 -10.01 -4.25
N GLN A 186 -3.63 -9.93 -5.46
CA GLN A 186 -3.11 -11.05 -6.22
C GLN A 186 -1.74 -10.72 -6.76
N ILE A 187 -0.74 -11.54 -6.46
CA ILE A 187 0.61 -11.40 -7.01
C ILE A 187 0.73 -12.33 -8.21
N ILE A 188 1.15 -11.77 -9.35
CA ILE A 188 1.41 -12.49 -10.58
C ILE A 188 2.90 -12.40 -10.90
N LYS A 189 3.55 -13.55 -11.08
CA LYS A 189 4.90 -13.61 -11.63
C LYS A 189 4.85 -13.20 -13.09
N ILE A 190 5.72 -12.28 -13.50
CA ILE A 190 5.80 -11.79 -14.87
C ILE A 190 6.84 -12.59 -15.63
N GLU A 191 6.37 -13.48 -16.47
CA GLU A 191 7.19 -14.29 -17.35
C GLU A 191 6.82 -14.00 -18.80
N HIS A 192 7.74 -13.34 -19.50
CA HIS A 192 7.54 -13.01 -20.90
C HIS A 192 7.95 -14.18 -21.80
N CYS A 193 7.12 -14.48 -22.77
CA CYS A 193 7.35 -15.46 -23.81
C CYS A 193 7.47 -14.78 -25.17
N LEU A 194 8.34 -15.28 -26.01
CA LEU A 194 8.32 -15.00 -27.45
C LEU A 194 7.27 -15.90 -28.10
N MET A 195 6.34 -15.33 -28.84
CA MET A 195 5.24 -16.07 -29.48
C MET A 195 5.01 -15.58 -30.90
N ALA A 196 4.54 -16.46 -31.76
CA ALA A 196 4.25 -16.15 -33.16
C ALA A 196 3.07 -17.02 -33.68
N CYS A 197 2.60 -16.75 -34.88
CA CYS A 197 1.53 -17.51 -35.51
C CYS A 197 1.98 -18.97 -35.80
N GLU A 198 1.01 -19.83 -36.07
CA GLU A 198 1.27 -21.24 -36.39
C GLU A 198 2.21 -21.37 -37.58
N GLY A 199 3.18 -22.31 -37.50
CA GLY A 199 4.20 -22.55 -38.50
C GLY A 199 5.39 -21.58 -38.49
N ALA A 200 5.35 -20.51 -37.70
CA ALA A 200 6.50 -19.63 -37.54
C ALA A 200 7.60 -20.29 -36.67
N THR A 201 8.86 -20.01 -37.00
CA THR A 201 10.06 -20.35 -36.22
C THR A 201 10.87 -19.08 -35.97
N LYS A 202 11.97 -19.14 -35.22
CA LYS A 202 12.79 -17.96 -34.92
C LYS A 202 13.53 -17.37 -36.12
N ASP A 203 13.95 -18.20 -37.07
CA ASP A 203 14.81 -17.77 -38.19
C ASP A 203 14.16 -16.75 -39.14
N PRO A 204 12.88 -16.88 -39.54
CA PRO A 204 12.25 -15.90 -40.42
C PRO A 204 11.84 -14.59 -39.68
N ILE A 205 11.87 -14.55 -38.34
CA ILE A 205 11.43 -13.36 -37.62
C ILE A 205 12.30 -12.13 -37.95
N ARG A 206 11.68 -11.02 -38.22
CA ARG A 206 12.29 -9.71 -38.48
C ARG A 206 11.77 -8.61 -37.56
N THR A 207 10.54 -8.76 -37.05
CA THR A 207 9.88 -7.75 -36.23
C THR A 207 9.29 -8.36 -34.96
N VAL A 208 9.50 -7.69 -33.85
CA VAL A 208 8.96 -8.08 -32.53
C VAL A 208 8.15 -6.93 -31.95
N TYR A 209 6.93 -7.23 -31.55
CA TYR A 209 5.98 -6.29 -30.96
C TYR A 209 5.84 -6.54 -29.45
N SER A 210 5.84 -5.49 -28.62
CA SER A 210 5.49 -5.57 -27.21
C SER A 210 5.30 -4.19 -26.60
N HIS A 211 4.89 -4.14 -25.33
CA HIS A 211 4.92 -2.91 -24.55
C HIS A 211 6.38 -2.47 -24.29
N PRO A 212 6.69 -1.16 -24.30
CA PRO A 212 8.06 -0.65 -24.08
C PRO A 212 8.76 -1.25 -22.86
N GLN A 213 8.04 -1.38 -21.75
CA GLN A 213 8.53 -1.98 -20.51
C GLN A 213 9.00 -3.42 -20.72
N SER A 214 8.21 -4.23 -21.44
CA SER A 214 8.53 -5.64 -21.69
C SER A 214 9.69 -5.80 -22.67
N LEU A 215 9.80 -4.94 -23.69
CA LEU A 215 10.97 -4.88 -24.55
C LEU A 215 12.24 -4.60 -23.74
N MET A 216 12.18 -3.63 -22.83
CA MET A 216 13.30 -3.29 -21.95
C MET A 216 13.65 -4.45 -20.99
N GLN A 217 12.65 -5.12 -20.43
CA GLN A 217 12.85 -6.28 -19.56
C GLN A 217 13.40 -7.51 -20.28
N CYS A 218 13.26 -7.59 -21.61
CA CYS A 218 13.80 -8.64 -22.48
C CYS A 218 15.03 -8.20 -23.29
N ALA A 219 15.57 -7.01 -23.03
CA ALA A 219 16.63 -6.42 -23.87
C ALA A 219 17.85 -7.34 -24.05
N ARG A 220 18.30 -8.04 -23.00
CA ARG A 220 19.43 -8.98 -23.08
C ARG A 220 19.15 -10.16 -24.03
N TYR A 221 17.92 -10.63 -24.08
CA TYR A 221 17.51 -11.67 -25.01
C TYR A 221 17.44 -11.12 -26.44
N LEU A 222 16.82 -9.96 -26.62
CA LEU A 222 16.62 -9.32 -27.91
C LEU A 222 17.94 -8.88 -28.59
N GLN A 223 18.98 -8.53 -27.82
CA GLN A 223 20.31 -8.19 -28.33
C GLN A 223 21.01 -9.35 -29.09
N GLN A 224 20.53 -10.57 -28.96
CA GLN A 224 21.08 -11.75 -29.69
C GLN A 224 20.57 -11.82 -31.13
N TYR A 225 19.61 -10.99 -31.51
CA TYR A 225 18.93 -11.00 -32.80
C TYR A 225 18.89 -9.60 -33.40
N ASP A 226 18.89 -9.54 -34.73
CA ASP A 226 18.76 -8.30 -35.50
C ASP A 226 17.26 -8.02 -35.84
N TRP A 227 16.39 -8.04 -34.83
CA TRP A 227 14.98 -7.84 -35.00
C TRP A 227 14.58 -6.39 -34.76
N GLN A 228 13.71 -5.85 -35.60
CA GLN A 228 13.07 -4.57 -35.36
C GLN A 228 12.11 -4.66 -34.16
N GLN A 229 12.28 -3.81 -33.18
CA GLN A 229 11.45 -3.76 -32.00
C GLN A 229 10.42 -2.64 -32.14
N ILE A 230 9.12 -2.98 -32.08
CA ILE A 230 8.03 -2.02 -32.22
C ILE A 230 7.19 -1.99 -30.95
N SER A 231 7.05 -0.77 -30.39
CA SER A 231 6.27 -0.54 -29.17
C SER A 231 4.77 -0.55 -29.45
N MET A 232 4.03 -1.25 -28.59
CA MET A 232 2.57 -1.35 -28.60
C MET A 232 1.99 -0.86 -27.26
N LYS A 233 0.70 -0.52 -27.25
CA LYS A 233 -0.02 -0.03 -26.07
C LYS A 233 0.05 -1.00 -24.88
N ASN A 234 -0.04 -2.31 -25.14
CA ASN A 234 0.19 -3.38 -24.15
C ASN A 234 0.61 -4.69 -24.84
N ASN A 235 1.04 -5.66 -24.04
CA ASN A 235 1.55 -6.95 -24.51
C ASN A 235 0.50 -7.81 -25.21
N ALA A 236 -0.74 -7.79 -24.71
CA ALA A 236 -1.81 -8.59 -25.28
C ALA A 236 -2.28 -8.02 -26.63
N PHE A 237 -2.24 -6.70 -26.83
CA PHE A 237 -2.44 -6.10 -28.17
C PHE A 237 -1.35 -6.49 -29.14
N ALA A 238 -0.09 -6.63 -28.70
CA ALA A 238 0.99 -7.12 -29.53
C ALA A 238 0.73 -8.58 -29.97
N ALA A 239 0.32 -9.42 -29.03
CA ALA A 239 -0.05 -10.81 -29.33
C ALA A 239 -1.25 -10.90 -30.28
N LYS A 240 -2.31 -10.12 -30.04
CA LYS A 240 -3.48 -10.06 -30.93
C LYS A 240 -3.11 -9.65 -32.35
N LYS A 241 -2.29 -8.59 -32.50
CA LYS A 241 -1.81 -8.15 -33.84
C LYS A 241 -1.13 -9.29 -34.60
N VAL A 242 -0.20 -9.98 -33.96
CA VAL A 242 0.53 -11.11 -34.60
C VAL A 242 -0.42 -12.26 -34.96
N ALA A 243 -1.43 -12.51 -34.13
CA ALA A 243 -2.44 -13.53 -34.40
C ALA A 243 -3.33 -13.15 -35.60
N ASP A 244 -3.75 -11.88 -35.69
CA ASP A 244 -4.64 -11.38 -36.75
C ASP A 244 -3.91 -11.34 -38.12
N GLU A 245 -2.64 -10.90 -38.15
CA GLU A 245 -1.86 -10.73 -39.40
C GLU A 245 -1.28 -12.05 -39.93
N LYS A 246 -1.07 -13.04 -39.06
CA LYS A 246 -0.55 -14.38 -39.42
C LYS A 246 0.76 -14.34 -40.23
N ASN A 247 1.57 -13.32 -40.00
CA ASN A 247 2.85 -13.14 -40.70
C ASN A 247 3.95 -13.91 -39.98
N ILE A 248 4.53 -14.91 -40.63
CA ILE A 248 5.60 -15.75 -40.05
C ILE A 248 6.90 -15.00 -39.75
N THR A 249 7.05 -13.76 -40.24
CA THR A 249 8.21 -12.89 -39.99
C THR A 249 8.01 -11.99 -38.76
N GLU A 250 6.87 -12.09 -38.08
CA GLU A 250 6.48 -11.27 -36.95
C GLU A 250 6.27 -12.11 -35.68
N ALA A 251 6.69 -11.56 -34.56
CA ALA A 251 6.49 -12.17 -33.26
C ALA A 251 6.02 -11.12 -32.23
N ALA A 252 5.43 -11.61 -31.14
CA ALA A 252 5.08 -10.80 -29.99
C ALA A 252 5.80 -11.28 -28.74
N ILE A 253 6.04 -10.35 -27.81
CA ILE A 253 6.46 -10.67 -26.45
C ILE A 253 5.32 -10.35 -25.50
N ALA A 254 4.78 -11.39 -24.85
CA ALA A 254 3.67 -11.30 -23.91
C ALA A 254 3.73 -12.44 -22.87
N GLY A 255 2.80 -12.48 -21.95
CA GLY A 255 2.61 -13.61 -21.03
C GLY A 255 2.03 -14.84 -21.74
N GLU A 256 2.23 -16.03 -21.16
CA GLU A 256 1.72 -17.30 -21.72
C GLU A 256 0.20 -17.27 -21.97
N HIS A 257 -0.56 -16.58 -21.12
CA HIS A 257 -2.01 -16.38 -21.27
C HIS A 257 -2.40 -15.70 -22.59
N ALA A 258 -1.56 -14.82 -23.12
CA ALA A 258 -1.82 -14.20 -24.41
C ALA A 258 -1.70 -15.20 -25.55
N ALA A 259 -0.76 -16.16 -25.48
CA ALA A 259 -0.65 -17.22 -26.46
C ALA A 259 -1.89 -18.13 -26.46
N GLU A 260 -2.38 -18.50 -25.27
CA GLU A 260 -3.62 -19.29 -25.14
C GLU A 260 -4.84 -18.52 -25.71
N ALA A 261 -4.98 -17.24 -25.36
CA ALA A 261 -6.13 -16.42 -25.77
C ALA A 261 -6.20 -16.20 -27.29
N TYR A 262 -5.06 -16.07 -27.98
CA TYR A 262 -5.01 -15.75 -29.39
C TYR A 262 -4.53 -16.90 -30.30
N GLY A 263 -4.33 -18.10 -29.74
CA GLY A 263 -3.92 -19.27 -30.51
C GLY A 263 -2.51 -19.13 -31.11
N LEU A 264 -1.59 -18.49 -30.41
CA LEU A 264 -0.20 -18.33 -30.82
C LEU A 264 0.69 -19.46 -30.29
N ASN A 265 1.70 -19.84 -31.07
CA ASN A 265 2.74 -20.77 -30.63
C ASN A 265 3.81 -20.04 -29.83
N ILE A 266 4.15 -20.56 -28.67
CA ILE A 266 5.27 -20.07 -27.87
C ILE A 266 6.56 -20.63 -28.45
N LEU A 267 7.42 -19.73 -28.95
CA LEU A 267 8.74 -20.09 -29.49
C LEU A 267 9.82 -20.20 -28.41
N GLU A 268 9.69 -19.39 -27.33
CA GLU A 268 10.57 -19.43 -26.18
C GLU A 268 9.88 -18.85 -24.94
N LYS A 269 10.11 -19.49 -23.79
CA LYS A 269 9.56 -19.06 -22.48
C LYS A 269 10.62 -18.33 -21.66
N SER A 270 10.15 -17.50 -20.73
CA SER A 270 10.97 -16.87 -19.68
C SER A 270 12.16 -16.07 -20.23
N ILE A 271 11.91 -15.26 -21.28
CA ILE A 271 12.94 -14.46 -21.95
C ILE A 271 13.29 -13.15 -21.22
N ASN A 272 12.61 -12.84 -20.13
CA ASN A 272 12.89 -11.66 -19.30
C ASN A 272 14.15 -11.85 -18.44
N GLN A 273 14.86 -10.74 -18.18
CA GLN A 273 16.14 -10.73 -17.47
C GLN A 273 16.02 -11.05 -15.98
N SER A 274 14.92 -10.68 -15.34
CA SER A 274 14.68 -10.90 -13.92
C SER A 274 13.76 -12.09 -13.69
N GLU A 275 14.22 -13.07 -12.95
CA GLU A 275 13.42 -14.23 -12.56
C GLU A 275 12.40 -13.91 -11.44
N THR A 276 12.61 -12.81 -10.71
CA THR A 276 11.78 -12.38 -9.59
C THR A 276 10.77 -11.29 -9.95
N ASN A 277 10.66 -10.96 -11.26
CA ASN A 277 9.71 -9.96 -11.72
C ASN A 277 8.28 -10.38 -11.39
N SER A 278 7.59 -9.56 -10.62
CA SER A 278 6.21 -9.81 -10.19
C SER A 278 5.40 -8.51 -10.16
N THR A 279 4.13 -8.61 -10.49
CA THR A 279 3.19 -7.49 -10.37
C THR A 279 2.18 -7.81 -9.28
N ARG A 280 1.99 -6.88 -8.37
CA ARG A 280 0.94 -6.90 -7.36
C ARG A 280 -0.30 -6.23 -7.93
N PHE A 281 -1.38 -6.96 -8.01
CA PHE A 281 -2.71 -6.48 -8.37
C PHE A 281 -3.54 -6.32 -7.10
N VAL A 282 -4.31 -5.26 -7.03
CA VAL A 282 -5.32 -5.06 -5.98
C VAL A 282 -6.70 -5.40 -6.51
N ILE A 283 -7.49 -5.99 -5.64
CA ILE A 283 -8.91 -6.25 -5.88
C ILE A 283 -9.67 -5.13 -5.20
N LEU A 284 -10.41 -4.36 -5.97
CA LEU A 284 -11.17 -3.21 -5.49
C LEU A 284 -12.66 -3.52 -5.50
N SER A 285 -13.39 -2.90 -4.58
CA SER A 285 -14.86 -2.89 -4.54
C SER A 285 -15.33 -1.53 -4.04
N ASN A 286 -16.53 -1.09 -4.46
CA ASN A 286 -17.19 0.10 -3.91
C ASN A 286 -17.80 -0.18 -2.52
N ARG A 287 -17.77 -1.42 -2.04
CA ARG A 287 -18.27 -1.83 -0.73
C ARG A 287 -17.17 -1.74 0.32
N LYS A 288 -17.47 -1.15 1.47
CA LYS A 288 -16.58 -1.09 2.64
C LYS A 288 -16.62 -2.42 3.40
N ILE A 289 -16.01 -3.45 2.82
CA ILE A 289 -15.97 -4.80 3.41
C ILE A 289 -14.52 -5.26 3.61
N TYR A 290 -14.31 -6.14 4.55
CA TYR A 290 -13.04 -6.84 4.76
C TYR A 290 -13.26 -8.25 5.29
N CYS A 291 -12.34 -9.17 4.96
CA CYS A 291 -12.40 -10.52 5.46
C CYS A 291 -11.93 -10.61 6.91
N LYS A 292 -12.56 -11.48 7.69
CA LYS A 292 -12.18 -11.75 9.08
C LYS A 292 -10.71 -12.14 9.24
N ASN A 293 -10.14 -12.82 8.27
CA ASN A 293 -8.73 -13.24 8.23
C ASN A 293 -7.81 -12.29 7.48
N ALA A 294 -8.26 -11.09 7.17
CA ALA A 294 -7.42 -10.05 6.55
C ALA A 294 -6.19 -9.75 7.40
N LYS A 295 -5.04 -9.53 6.74
CA LYS A 295 -3.73 -9.39 7.42
C LYS A 295 -3.02 -8.10 7.11
N LYS A 296 -3.53 -7.30 6.19
CA LYS A 296 -2.90 -6.05 5.73
C LYS A 296 -3.93 -4.92 5.74
N VAL A 297 -3.53 -3.80 6.29
CA VAL A 297 -4.29 -2.55 6.26
C VAL A 297 -3.54 -1.55 5.41
N SER A 298 -4.22 -0.98 4.43
CA SER A 298 -3.71 0.13 3.60
C SER A 298 -4.44 1.41 3.94
N ILE A 299 -3.67 2.48 4.16
CA ILE A 299 -4.19 3.82 4.45
C ILE A 299 -3.51 4.86 3.58
N CYS A 300 -4.16 5.99 3.38
CA CYS A 300 -3.49 7.21 2.92
C CYS A 300 -3.82 8.37 3.84
N PHE A 301 -2.88 9.30 3.98
CA PHE A 301 -3.07 10.48 4.81
C PHE A 301 -2.23 11.68 4.33
N GLU A 302 -2.68 12.87 4.72
CA GLU A 302 -1.97 14.13 4.48
C GLU A 302 -1.47 14.70 5.80
N LEU A 303 -0.25 15.23 5.79
CA LEU A 303 0.37 15.79 6.99
C LEU A 303 0.47 17.32 6.93
N PRO A 304 0.46 17.99 8.07
CA PRO A 304 0.91 19.37 8.15
C PRO A 304 2.37 19.48 7.70
N HIS A 305 2.71 20.48 6.89
CA HIS A 305 4.10 20.74 6.48
C HIS A 305 4.90 21.36 7.64
N LYS A 306 5.32 20.51 8.58
CA LYS A 306 6.09 20.86 9.77
C LYS A 306 7.18 19.83 10.02
N SER A 307 8.29 20.26 10.66
CA SER A 307 9.34 19.34 11.09
C SER A 307 8.77 18.25 12.00
N GLY A 308 9.19 17.00 11.77
CA GLY A 308 8.79 15.86 12.58
C GLY A 308 7.39 15.28 12.27
N SER A 309 6.53 15.92 11.45
CA SER A 309 5.15 15.47 11.24
C SER A 309 5.05 14.00 10.78
N LEU A 310 5.91 13.56 9.84
CA LEU A 310 5.91 12.17 9.39
C LEU A 310 6.35 11.21 10.50
N TYR A 311 7.37 11.57 11.27
CA TYR A 311 7.84 10.78 12.41
C TYR A 311 6.72 10.58 13.45
N HIS A 312 6.02 11.65 13.81
CA HIS A 312 4.92 11.59 14.78
C HIS A 312 3.76 10.72 14.24
N ALA A 313 3.37 10.88 12.98
CA ALA A 313 2.35 10.05 12.37
C ALA A 313 2.76 8.56 12.38
N LEU A 314 3.96 8.23 11.88
CA LEU A 314 4.44 6.85 11.83
C LEU A 314 4.67 6.24 13.23
N SER A 315 4.94 7.07 14.23
CA SER A 315 5.11 6.60 15.61
C SER A 315 3.87 5.85 16.13
N HIS A 316 2.67 6.19 15.66
CA HIS A 316 1.44 5.45 16.01
C HIS A 316 1.42 4.02 15.48
N VAL A 317 2.00 3.78 14.31
CA VAL A 317 2.17 2.42 13.75
C VAL A 317 3.23 1.66 14.55
N ILE A 318 4.43 2.26 14.70
CA ILE A 318 5.58 1.66 15.37
C ILE A 318 5.25 1.31 16.81
N PHE A 319 4.66 2.24 17.53
CA PHE A 319 4.39 2.06 18.95
C PHE A 319 3.22 1.15 19.26
N ASN A 320 2.36 0.82 18.32
CA ASN A 320 1.39 -0.25 18.45
C ASN A 320 1.96 -1.60 17.97
N ASN A 321 3.28 -1.68 17.75
CA ASN A 321 3.99 -2.88 17.31
C ASN A 321 3.43 -3.46 16.00
N LEU A 322 3.00 -2.57 15.10
CA LEU A 322 2.53 -2.95 13.76
C LEU A 322 3.70 -2.91 12.78
N ASN A 323 3.83 -3.98 12.00
CA ASN A 323 4.88 -4.07 10.98
C ASN A 323 4.46 -3.32 9.72
N MET A 324 5.14 -2.21 9.42
CA MET A 324 4.91 -1.44 8.20
C MET A 324 5.61 -2.12 7.02
N THR A 325 4.84 -2.49 6.00
CA THR A 325 5.34 -3.23 4.82
C THR A 325 5.58 -2.33 3.62
N LYS A 326 4.97 -1.13 3.61
CA LYS A 326 5.14 -0.15 2.52
C LYS A 326 4.93 1.26 3.02
N ILE A 327 5.69 2.18 2.48
CA ILE A 327 5.45 3.61 2.53
C ILE A 327 5.76 4.23 1.15
N GLU A 328 4.85 5.06 0.66
CA GLU A 328 4.98 5.77 -0.60
C GLU A 328 4.47 7.19 -0.43
N SER A 329 5.08 8.15 -1.11
CA SER A 329 4.65 9.54 -1.08
C SER A 329 4.27 10.05 -2.46
N ARG A 330 3.13 10.76 -2.55
CA ARG A 330 2.66 11.38 -3.78
C ARG A 330 2.47 12.87 -3.57
N PRO A 331 2.94 13.74 -4.49
CA PRO A 331 2.61 15.16 -4.45
C PRO A 331 1.09 15.36 -4.46
N ILE A 332 0.62 16.38 -3.76
CA ILE A 332 -0.78 16.79 -3.81
C ILE A 332 -0.93 17.85 -4.90
N GLU A 333 -1.85 17.64 -5.84
CA GLU A 333 -2.17 18.63 -6.87
C GLU A 333 -2.56 19.96 -6.23
N ASP A 334 -2.15 21.06 -6.85
CA ASP A 334 -2.39 22.45 -6.41
C ASP A 334 -1.81 22.83 -5.04
N ARG A 335 -0.98 21.97 -4.43
CA ARG A 335 -0.28 22.26 -3.17
C ARG A 335 1.21 22.02 -3.31
N ASN A 336 1.96 23.06 -3.58
CA ASN A 336 3.41 22.97 -3.74
C ASN A 336 4.09 22.45 -2.48
N TRP A 337 4.90 21.37 -2.65
CA TRP A 337 5.71 20.76 -1.59
C TRP A 337 4.90 20.10 -0.46
N GLU A 338 3.59 19.87 -0.65
CA GLU A 338 2.77 19.03 0.22
C GLU A 338 2.61 17.63 -0.39
N TYR A 339 2.56 16.62 0.48
CA TYR A 339 2.55 15.22 0.07
C TYR A 339 1.44 14.46 0.77
N ARG A 340 0.88 13.51 0.04
CA ARG A 340 0.04 12.44 0.57
C ARG A 340 0.90 11.20 0.73
N PHE A 341 0.79 10.53 1.88
CA PHE A 341 1.50 9.31 2.20
C PHE A 341 0.55 8.13 2.11
N PHE A 342 1.01 7.07 1.47
CA PHE A 342 0.33 5.79 1.41
C PHE A 342 1.14 4.81 2.23
N VAL A 343 0.49 4.11 3.16
CA VAL A 343 1.15 3.21 4.10
C VAL A 343 0.37 1.90 4.17
N ASP A 344 1.10 0.80 3.97
CA ASP A 344 0.60 -0.55 4.22
C ASP A 344 1.27 -1.08 5.50
N PHE A 345 0.49 -1.68 6.39
CA PHE A 345 1.01 -2.38 7.57
C PHE A 345 0.21 -3.64 7.86
N GLU A 346 0.84 -4.59 8.53
CA GLU A 346 0.22 -5.84 8.94
C GLU A 346 -0.78 -5.62 10.07
N GLY A 347 -1.96 -6.23 9.96
CA GLY A 347 -3.00 -6.18 10.97
C GLY A 347 -4.41 -6.34 10.42
N ASN A 348 -5.37 -6.36 11.34
CA ASN A 348 -6.79 -6.45 11.03
C ASN A 348 -7.55 -5.32 11.72
N LEU A 349 -8.61 -4.81 11.10
CA LEU A 349 -9.45 -3.75 11.69
C LEU A 349 -10.17 -4.19 12.98
N THR A 350 -10.18 -5.50 13.30
CA THR A 350 -10.64 -6.00 14.61
C THR A 350 -9.59 -5.87 15.70
N ASP A 351 -8.30 -5.65 15.37
CA ASP A 351 -7.21 -5.61 16.34
C ASP A 351 -7.19 -4.29 17.08
N SER A 352 -7.11 -4.34 18.39
CA SER A 352 -7.03 -3.14 19.23
C SER A 352 -5.80 -2.29 18.91
N ALA A 353 -4.67 -2.91 18.56
CA ALA A 353 -3.44 -2.23 18.14
C ALA A 353 -3.65 -1.40 16.87
N VAL A 354 -4.32 -1.99 15.86
CA VAL A 354 -4.67 -1.33 14.60
C VAL A 354 -5.62 -0.15 14.87
N MET A 355 -6.68 -0.37 15.65
CA MET A 355 -7.64 0.66 15.99
C MET A 355 -7.01 1.83 16.75
N ASN A 356 -6.08 1.56 17.65
CA ASN A 356 -5.33 2.58 18.37
C ASN A 356 -4.42 3.40 17.44
N ALA A 357 -3.70 2.71 16.54
CA ALA A 357 -2.85 3.37 15.56
C ALA A 357 -3.66 4.29 14.63
N LEU A 358 -4.77 3.79 14.08
CA LEU A 358 -5.66 4.56 13.19
C LEU A 358 -6.28 5.78 13.89
N ARG A 359 -6.64 5.65 15.19
CA ARG A 359 -7.16 6.77 15.96
C ARG A 359 -6.11 7.85 16.15
N GLY A 360 -4.90 7.46 16.57
CA GLY A 360 -3.80 8.41 16.76
C GLY A 360 -3.39 9.09 15.46
N LEU A 361 -3.29 8.33 14.36
CA LEU A 361 -3.03 8.86 13.03
C LEU A 361 -4.08 9.90 12.60
N ARG A 362 -5.36 9.61 12.81
CA ARG A 362 -6.46 10.52 12.43
C ARG A 362 -6.38 11.87 13.14
N GLU A 363 -5.92 11.90 14.40
CA GLU A 363 -5.79 13.13 15.16
C GLU A 363 -4.58 13.99 14.74
N GLU A 364 -3.53 13.37 14.21
CA GLU A 364 -2.30 14.08 13.78
C GLU A 364 -2.28 14.43 12.29
N THR A 365 -3.18 13.86 11.50
CA THR A 365 -3.25 14.07 10.05
C THR A 365 -4.30 15.12 9.68
N ARG A 366 -4.09 15.83 8.57
CA ARG A 366 -5.11 16.75 8.02
C ARG A 366 -6.30 15.99 7.44
N SER A 367 -6.01 14.89 6.76
CA SER A 367 -6.99 13.95 6.21
C SER A 367 -6.41 12.54 6.29
N MET A 368 -7.29 11.55 6.47
CA MET A 368 -6.91 10.14 6.45
C MET A 368 -8.05 9.32 5.86
N LYS A 369 -7.73 8.47 4.89
CA LYS A 369 -8.63 7.47 4.31
C LYS A 369 -8.06 6.08 4.54
N ILE A 370 -8.88 5.16 5.03
CA ILE A 370 -8.57 3.73 5.03
C ILE A 370 -8.89 3.23 3.62
N LEU A 371 -7.87 2.76 2.92
CA LEU A 371 -7.99 2.25 1.56
C LEU A 371 -8.50 0.82 1.53
N GLY A 372 -8.27 0.06 2.60
CA GLY A 372 -8.77 -1.31 2.73
C GLY A 372 -8.11 -2.10 3.85
N ASN A 373 -8.69 -3.28 4.13
CA ASN A 373 -8.12 -4.32 4.98
C ASN A 373 -8.32 -5.68 4.28
N TYR A 374 -7.22 -6.37 3.92
CA TYR A 374 -7.25 -7.55 3.05
C TYR A 374 -6.11 -8.54 3.36
#